data_607e61cb835327df33d9fa81af3fb59d
#
_entry.id   607e61cb835327df33d9fa81af3fb59d
#
_cell.length_a   1.000
_cell.length_b   1.000
_cell.length_c   1.000
_cell.angle_alpha   90.00
_cell.angle_beta   90.00
_cell.angle_gamma   90.00
#
_symmetry.space_group_name_H-M   'P 1'
#
loop_
_entity.id
_entity.type
_entity.pdbx_description
1 polymer ?
#
loop_
_entity_poly.entity_id
_entity_poly.type
_entity_poly.pdbx_seq_one_letter_code
_entity_poly.pdbx_strand_id
1 'polypeptide(L)'
;MRNYLEIALKNKVIYLSVLLVSFAFTVFGQKVDSSSIKNGFKNFIPKAPQIKANITPYKPKAYMGALAAGKETNLISASTGKSGKTLTVLKIYPNPVVDQLNVNLRLDREVNLSIKITDLLGNDVVTLANEKAPHGEQTKTYTLPNKLNPGIYFLKIIAGGEPVIKRISVL
;
A
#
# COMPACT_ATOMS: atom_id res chain seq x y z
N MET A 1 -14.18 25.57 -68.31
CA MET A 1 -13.02 24.63 -68.21
C MET A 1 -11.87 25.14 -67.34
N ARG A 2 -11.60 26.46 -67.32
CA ARG A 2 -10.45 27.03 -66.56
C ARG A 2 -10.56 26.84 -65.03
N ASN A 3 -11.75 26.92 -64.46
CA ASN A 3 -11.95 26.79 -62.98
C ASN A 3 -11.76 25.35 -62.44
N TYR A 4 -12.01 24.35 -63.25
CA TYR A 4 -11.76 22.95 -62.82
C TYR A 4 -10.27 22.63 -62.78
N LEU A 5 -9.48 23.20 -63.66
CA LEU A 5 -8.03 23.00 -63.68
C LEU A 5 -7.37 23.63 -62.42
N GLU A 6 -7.82 24.83 -62.04
CA GLU A 6 -7.29 25.51 -60.84
C GLU A 6 -7.64 24.76 -59.56
N ILE A 7 -8.86 24.24 -59.45
CA ILE A 7 -9.27 23.45 -58.26
C ILE A 7 -8.48 22.15 -58.20
N ALA A 8 -8.29 21.47 -59.32
CA ALA A 8 -7.48 20.24 -59.37
C ALA A 8 -6.01 20.49 -58.99
N LEU A 9 -5.46 21.64 -59.41
CA LEU A 9 -4.07 22.01 -59.07
C LEU A 9 -3.92 22.31 -57.57
N LYS A 10 -4.87 23.10 -57.01
CA LYS A 10 -4.89 23.39 -55.56
C LYS A 10 -4.99 22.12 -54.71
N ASN A 11 -5.85 21.18 -55.09
CA ASN A 11 -5.99 19.91 -54.40
C ASN A 11 -4.70 19.08 -54.46
N LYS A 12 -4.01 19.02 -55.61
CA LYS A 12 -2.70 18.35 -55.73
C LYS A 12 -1.65 18.95 -54.83
N VAL A 13 -1.61 20.28 -54.72
CA VAL A 13 -0.63 20.98 -53.84
C VAL A 13 -0.91 20.68 -52.39
N ILE A 14 -2.20 20.62 -51.97
CA ILE A 14 -2.60 20.27 -50.61
C ILE A 14 -2.21 18.83 -50.30
N TYR A 15 -2.48 17.86 -51.19
CA TYR A 15 -2.05 16.45 -50.99
C TYR A 15 -0.54 16.33 -50.90
N LEU A 16 0.21 17.06 -51.72
CA LEU A 16 1.67 17.04 -51.70
C LEU A 16 2.22 17.60 -50.38
N SER A 17 1.62 18.67 -49.85
CA SER A 17 2.04 19.26 -48.56
C SER A 17 1.74 18.35 -47.38
N VAL A 18 0.57 17.67 -47.36
CA VAL A 18 0.21 16.71 -46.34
C VAL A 18 1.15 15.50 -46.35
N LEU A 19 1.53 15.04 -47.55
CA LEU A 19 2.45 13.91 -47.69
C LEU A 19 3.87 14.28 -47.25
N LEU A 20 4.31 15.52 -47.46
CA LEU A 20 5.61 16.06 -47.02
C LEU A 20 5.65 16.16 -45.47
N VAL A 21 4.57 16.64 -44.86
CA VAL A 21 4.46 16.75 -43.39
C VAL A 21 4.42 15.38 -42.74
N SER A 22 3.73 14.39 -43.33
CA SER A 22 3.68 13.01 -42.80
C SER A 22 5.05 12.32 -42.86
N PHE A 23 5.88 12.63 -43.87
CA PHE A 23 7.21 12.07 -43.98
C PHE A 23 8.22 12.67 -42.98
N ALA A 24 8.00 13.92 -42.57
CA ALA A 24 8.84 14.60 -41.56
C ALA A 24 8.65 13.97 -40.14
N PHE A 25 7.47 13.38 -39.85
CA PHE A 25 7.19 12.75 -38.55
C PHE A 25 7.82 11.35 -38.38
N THR A 26 8.19 10.68 -39.45
CA THR A 26 8.78 9.32 -39.39
C THR A 26 10.28 9.30 -39.13
N VAL A 27 10.98 10.45 -39.24
CA VAL A 27 12.45 10.51 -39.10
C VAL A 27 12.92 10.83 -37.66
N PHE A 28 12.00 11.21 -36.75
CA PHE A 28 12.35 11.52 -35.36
C PHE A 28 12.13 10.37 -34.37
N GLY A 29 12.15 9.14 -34.85
CA GLY A 29 12.31 7.97 -34.00
C GLY A 29 13.76 7.83 -33.56
N GLN A 30 14.22 8.61 -32.59
CA GLN A 30 15.52 8.37 -31.95
C GLN A 30 15.46 7.00 -31.26
N LYS A 31 16.17 6.02 -31.81
CA LYS A 31 16.56 4.81 -31.09
C LYS A 31 17.36 5.26 -29.88
N VAL A 32 16.73 5.21 -28.71
CA VAL A 32 17.46 5.29 -27.44
C VAL A 32 18.22 3.98 -27.30
N ASP A 33 19.52 4.02 -27.60
CA ASP A 33 20.39 2.88 -27.40
C ASP A 33 20.44 2.54 -25.91
N SER A 34 19.87 1.40 -25.57
CA SER A 34 19.86 0.83 -24.20
C SER A 34 21.27 0.62 -23.62
N SER A 35 22.31 0.71 -24.44
CA SER A 35 23.70 0.57 -24.00
C SER A 35 24.21 1.79 -23.24
N SER A 36 23.70 3.00 -23.55
CA SER A 36 24.10 4.25 -22.85
C SER A 36 23.59 4.31 -21.42
N ILE A 37 22.44 3.67 -21.11
CA ILE A 37 21.84 3.68 -19.79
C ILE A 37 22.60 2.80 -18.80
N LYS A 38 23.24 1.70 -19.29
CA LYS A 38 23.99 0.79 -18.41
C LYS A 38 25.28 1.38 -17.85
N ASN A 39 25.89 2.36 -18.50
CA ASN A 39 27.14 2.94 -18.05
C ASN A 39 26.96 4.18 -17.16
N GLY A 40 25.79 4.83 -17.21
CA GLY A 40 25.50 6.03 -16.40
C GLY A 40 25.18 5.69 -14.92
N PHE A 41 24.65 4.52 -14.65
CA PHE A 41 24.22 4.15 -13.28
C PHE A 41 25.33 3.51 -12.42
N LYS A 42 26.45 3.11 -13.00
CA LYS A 42 27.54 2.50 -12.22
C LYS A 42 28.25 3.48 -11.28
N ASN A 43 28.14 4.78 -11.54
CA ASN A 43 28.88 5.79 -10.76
C ASN A 43 28.03 6.52 -9.72
N PHE A 44 26.71 6.24 -9.65
CA PHE A 44 25.77 6.89 -8.72
C PHE A 44 25.22 5.98 -7.62
N ILE A 45 25.83 4.83 -7.37
CA ILE A 45 25.51 4.07 -6.16
C ILE A 45 26.25 4.78 -5.03
N PRO A 46 25.57 5.56 -4.17
CA PRO A 46 26.21 6.10 -2.98
C PRO A 46 26.70 4.88 -2.19
N LYS A 47 28.01 4.84 -1.91
CA LYS A 47 28.54 3.83 -1.01
C LYS A 47 27.74 3.89 0.28
N ALA A 48 26.94 2.87 0.56
CA ALA A 48 26.16 2.80 1.78
C ALA A 48 27.11 3.13 2.96
N PRO A 49 26.73 4.04 3.87
CA PRO A 49 27.56 4.36 5.01
C PRO A 49 27.81 3.07 5.77
N GLN A 50 29.08 2.68 5.85
CA GLN A 50 29.52 1.54 6.63
C GLN A 50 29.40 1.97 8.10
N ILE A 51 28.25 1.68 8.72
CA ILE A 51 28.08 1.84 10.15
C ILE A 51 28.96 0.76 10.79
N LYS A 52 30.18 1.13 11.16
CA LYS A 52 31.01 0.33 12.06
C LYS A 52 30.38 0.47 13.45
N ALA A 53 29.31 -0.27 13.69
CA ALA A 53 28.76 -0.40 15.02
C ALA A 53 29.80 -1.18 15.85
N ASN A 54 30.50 -0.48 16.72
CA ASN A 54 31.30 -1.10 17.74
C ASN A 54 30.35 -1.63 18.82
N ILE A 55 29.59 -2.68 18.46
CA ILE A 55 28.70 -3.35 19.38
C ILE A 55 29.57 -4.25 20.22
N THR A 56 29.93 -3.78 21.42
CA THR A 56 30.47 -4.65 22.44
C THR A 56 29.46 -5.78 22.68
N PRO A 57 29.87 -7.04 22.59
CA PRO A 57 28.93 -8.13 22.85
C PRO A 57 28.37 -7.97 24.25
N TYR A 58 27.07 -7.81 24.37
CA TYR A 58 26.36 -7.79 25.63
C TYR A 58 26.59 -9.13 26.31
N LYS A 59 27.47 -9.17 27.32
CA LYS A 59 27.60 -10.29 28.25
C LYS A 59 26.50 -10.12 29.29
N PRO A 60 25.45 -10.95 29.32
CA PRO A 60 24.51 -10.92 30.43
C PRO A 60 25.28 -11.21 31.71
N LYS A 61 25.23 -10.30 32.66
CA LYS A 61 25.72 -10.57 34.01
C LYS A 61 24.88 -11.73 34.55
N ALA A 62 25.50 -12.91 34.63
CA ALA A 62 24.91 -13.99 35.37
C ALA A 62 24.84 -13.55 36.83
N TYR A 63 23.64 -13.28 37.31
CA TYR A 63 23.42 -13.13 38.74
C TYR A 63 23.55 -14.51 39.38
N MET A 64 24.80 -14.94 39.61
CA MET A 64 25.12 -16.04 40.47
C MET A 64 25.12 -15.48 41.90
N GLY A 65 23.95 -15.47 42.50
CA GLY A 65 23.83 -15.05 43.89
C GLY A 65 22.52 -15.55 44.46
N ALA A 66 22.63 -16.54 45.33
CA ALA A 66 21.57 -17.11 46.17
C ALA A 66 20.81 -18.31 45.63
N LEU A 67 21.52 -19.43 45.44
CA LEU A 67 20.92 -20.76 45.55
C LEU A 67 21.42 -21.41 46.83
N ALA A 68 20.96 -20.92 47.98
CA ALA A 68 21.02 -21.66 49.25
C ALA A 68 19.72 -21.42 49.97
N ALA A 69 18.89 -22.38 49.94
CA ALA A 69 17.75 -22.72 50.79
C ALA A 69 16.50 -23.07 49.98
N GLY A 70 16.17 -24.35 49.97
CA GLY A 70 15.03 -24.89 49.33
C GLY A 70 13.70 -24.25 49.71
N LYS A 71 13.02 -23.76 48.69
CA LYS A 71 11.56 -23.66 48.66
C LYS A 71 11.19 -23.66 47.18
N GLU A 72 10.49 -24.68 46.79
CA GLU A 72 9.91 -24.72 45.45
C GLU A 72 8.95 -23.56 45.31
N THR A 73 9.46 -22.42 44.85
CA THR A 73 8.61 -21.40 44.32
C THR A 73 8.38 -21.77 42.87
N ASN A 74 7.13 -22.13 42.55
CA ASN A 74 6.65 -22.21 41.19
C ASN A 74 7.22 -21.01 40.41
N LEU A 75 8.25 -21.27 39.61
CA LEU A 75 8.63 -20.37 38.55
C LEU A 75 7.38 -20.20 37.71
N ILE A 76 6.75 -19.05 37.87
CA ILE A 76 5.78 -18.58 36.92
C ILE A 76 6.58 -18.53 35.60
N SER A 77 6.45 -19.60 34.83
CA SER A 77 6.80 -19.57 33.44
C SER A 77 6.09 -18.34 32.92
N ALA A 78 6.85 -17.28 32.67
CA ALA A 78 6.38 -16.23 31.81
C ALA A 78 6.01 -16.95 30.54
N SER A 79 4.74 -17.38 30.47
CA SER A 79 4.16 -17.82 29.25
C SER A 79 4.37 -16.63 28.31
N THR A 80 5.33 -16.77 27.41
CA THR A 80 5.28 -16.10 26.13
C THR A 80 3.96 -16.56 25.54
N GLY A 81 2.87 -15.96 26.06
CA GLY A 81 1.56 -16.15 25.50
C GLY A 81 1.74 -15.78 24.05
N LYS A 82 1.65 -16.78 23.17
CA LYS A 82 1.25 -16.54 21.80
C LYS A 82 0.02 -15.68 21.96
N SER A 83 0.18 -14.36 21.80
CA SER A 83 -0.94 -13.45 21.76
C SER A 83 -1.79 -13.93 20.60
N GLY A 84 -2.79 -14.73 20.92
CA GLY A 84 -3.71 -15.27 19.94
C GLY A 84 -4.21 -14.07 19.15
N LYS A 85 -4.12 -14.14 17.84
CA LYS A 85 -4.51 -13.05 16.94
C LYS A 85 -5.97 -12.72 17.20
N THR A 86 -6.23 -11.67 17.94
CA THR A 86 -7.58 -11.28 18.38
C THR A 86 -8.50 -10.96 17.19
N LEU A 87 -7.92 -10.50 16.06
CA LEU A 87 -8.65 -10.08 14.85
C LEU A 87 -8.13 -10.84 13.63
N THR A 88 -9.04 -11.46 12.89
CA THR A 88 -8.79 -12.02 11.57
C THR A 88 -9.73 -11.35 10.57
N VAL A 89 -9.20 -10.66 9.58
CA VAL A 89 -9.97 -10.08 8.46
C VAL A 89 -10.09 -11.14 7.38
N LEU A 90 -11.31 -11.63 7.13
CA LEU A 90 -11.60 -12.69 6.19
C LEU A 90 -11.77 -12.15 4.77
N LYS A 91 -12.62 -11.12 4.61
CA LYS A 91 -12.94 -10.56 3.31
C LYS A 91 -13.33 -9.08 3.42
N ILE A 92 -12.98 -8.31 2.38
CA ILE A 92 -13.39 -6.92 2.19
C ILE A 92 -13.91 -6.81 0.77
N TYR A 93 -15.16 -6.35 0.61
CA TYR A 93 -15.79 -6.29 -0.72
C TYR A 93 -16.94 -5.28 -0.75
N PRO A 94 -17.27 -4.75 -1.96
CA PRO A 94 -16.51 -4.88 -3.20
C PRO A 94 -15.16 -4.15 -3.13
N ASN A 95 -14.25 -4.47 -4.04
CA ASN A 95 -13.03 -3.70 -4.27
C ASN A 95 -12.74 -3.75 -5.78
N PRO A 96 -12.95 -2.65 -6.53
CA PRO A 96 -13.21 -1.29 -6.05
C PRO A 96 -14.57 -1.11 -5.37
N VAL A 97 -14.61 -0.15 -4.42
CA VAL A 97 -15.82 0.25 -3.70
C VAL A 97 -16.38 1.55 -4.28
N VAL A 98 -17.71 1.64 -4.36
CA VAL A 98 -18.43 2.85 -4.80
C VAL A 98 -19.10 3.50 -3.57
N ASP A 99 -20.20 2.91 -3.12
CA ASP A 99 -21.01 3.50 -2.05
C ASP A 99 -20.92 2.73 -0.73
N GLN A 100 -20.82 1.39 -0.82
CA GLN A 100 -20.86 0.52 0.35
C GLN A 100 -19.68 -0.42 0.39
N LEU A 101 -19.12 -0.56 1.59
CA LEU A 101 -18.01 -1.45 1.90
C LEU A 101 -18.45 -2.48 2.92
N ASN A 102 -18.30 -3.76 2.57
CA ASN A 102 -18.54 -4.87 3.47
C ASN A 102 -17.21 -5.38 4.01
N VAL A 103 -17.13 -5.53 5.31
CA VAL A 103 -15.96 -6.08 6.00
C VAL A 103 -16.38 -7.32 6.75
N ASN A 104 -15.91 -8.48 6.29
CA ASN A 104 -16.08 -9.74 7.00
C ASN A 104 -14.83 -9.99 7.86
N LEU A 105 -15.04 -10.10 9.14
CA LEU A 105 -14.00 -10.29 10.15
C LEU A 105 -14.42 -11.30 11.21
N ARG A 106 -13.43 -11.89 11.86
CA ARG A 106 -13.61 -12.78 12.99
C ARG A 106 -12.82 -12.28 14.19
N LEU A 107 -13.48 -12.23 15.32
CA LEU A 107 -12.91 -11.86 16.62
C LEU A 107 -12.85 -13.09 17.53
N ASP A 108 -11.71 -13.31 18.17
CA ASP A 108 -11.53 -14.42 19.09
C ASP A 108 -12.09 -14.12 20.49
N ARG A 109 -12.41 -12.87 20.75
CA ARG A 109 -13.05 -12.40 22.00
C ARG A 109 -13.80 -11.10 21.76
N GLU A 110 -14.66 -10.72 22.68
CA GLU A 110 -15.30 -9.43 22.69
C GLU A 110 -14.26 -8.32 22.93
N VAL A 111 -14.21 -7.33 22.04
CA VAL A 111 -13.23 -6.23 22.09
C VAL A 111 -13.79 -4.95 21.47
N ASN A 112 -13.17 -3.83 21.79
CA ASN A 112 -13.41 -2.60 21.07
C ASN A 112 -12.83 -2.69 19.65
N LEU A 113 -13.71 -2.52 18.66
CA LEU A 113 -13.39 -2.56 17.24
C LEU A 113 -13.40 -1.14 16.69
N SER A 114 -12.29 -0.70 16.15
CA SER A 114 -12.18 0.56 15.43
C SER A 114 -11.83 0.30 13.98
N ILE A 115 -12.62 0.85 13.06
CA ILE A 115 -12.41 0.73 11.61
C ILE A 115 -12.34 2.14 11.02
N LYS A 116 -11.23 2.44 10.36
CA LYS A 116 -10.96 3.75 9.76
C LYS A 116 -10.43 3.60 8.35
N ILE A 117 -10.74 4.59 7.52
CA ILE A 117 -10.10 4.76 6.21
C ILE A 117 -8.99 5.80 6.37
N THR A 118 -7.80 5.47 5.90
CA THR A 118 -6.64 6.36 5.88
C THR A 118 -6.18 6.60 4.46
N ASP A 119 -5.54 7.75 4.24
CA ASP A 119 -4.88 8.07 2.97
C ASP A 119 -3.54 7.32 2.82
N LEU A 120 -2.83 7.58 1.72
CA LEU A 120 -1.52 6.99 1.44
C LEU A 120 -0.42 7.44 2.43
N LEU A 121 -0.63 8.55 3.13
CA LEU A 121 0.29 9.07 4.14
C LEU A 121 -0.02 8.53 5.54
N GLY A 122 -1.14 7.79 5.69
CA GLY A 122 -1.59 7.22 6.95
C GLY A 122 -2.48 8.15 7.79
N ASN A 123 -2.90 9.31 7.24
CA ASN A 123 -3.83 10.21 7.93
C ASN A 123 -5.24 9.60 7.94
N ASP A 124 -5.91 9.67 9.07
CA ASP A 124 -7.30 9.22 9.21
C ASP A 124 -8.23 10.16 8.42
N VAL A 125 -8.87 9.64 7.37
CA VAL A 125 -9.82 10.39 6.52
C VAL A 125 -11.26 10.22 7.00
N VAL A 126 -11.63 8.98 7.33
CA VAL A 126 -12.98 8.62 7.77
C VAL A 126 -12.91 7.56 8.85
N THR A 127 -13.70 7.72 9.91
CA THR A 127 -13.96 6.67 10.91
C THR A 127 -15.29 6.00 10.56
N LEU A 128 -15.23 4.71 10.20
CA LEU A 128 -16.41 3.92 9.85
C LEU A 128 -17.07 3.29 11.06
N ALA A 129 -16.27 2.85 12.04
CA ALA A 129 -16.76 2.27 13.28
C ALA A 129 -15.83 2.55 14.45
N ASN A 130 -16.43 2.69 15.63
CA ASN A 130 -15.73 2.68 16.90
C ASN A 130 -16.72 2.14 17.94
N GLU A 131 -16.77 0.82 18.08
CA GLU A 131 -17.80 0.13 18.84
C GLU A 131 -17.26 -1.12 19.53
N LYS A 132 -17.98 -1.61 20.52
CA LYS A 132 -17.74 -2.89 21.14
C LYS A 132 -18.31 -3.99 20.26
N ALA A 133 -17.45 -4.90 19.80
CA ALA A 133 -17.84 -5.97 18.92
C ALA A 133 -17.75 -7.32 19.63
N PRO A 134 -18.79 -8.18 19.50
CA PRO A 134 -18.82 -9.47 20.12
C PRO A 134 -17.80 -10.44 19.48
N HIS A 135 -17.52 -11.51 20.18
CA HIS A 135 -16.73 -12.61 19.66
C HIS A 135 -17.44 -13.31 18.50
N GLY A 136 -16.67 -13.88 17.59
CA GLY A 136 -17.18 -14.65 16.45
C GLY A 136 -16.96 -14.00 15.11
N GLU A 137 -17.52 -14.63 14.07
CA GLU A 137 -17.50 -14.11 12.72
C GLU A 137 -18.69 -13.18 12.50
N GLN A 138 -18.40 -12.03 11.88
CA GLN A 138 -19.41 -11.02 11.59
C GLN A 138 -19.08 -10.27 10.30
N THR A 139 -20.12 -9.92 9.56
CA THR A 139 -20.01 -9.04 8.39
C THR A 139 -20.66 -7.71 8.75
N LYS A 140 -19.88 -6.65 8.59
CA LYS A 140 -20.32 -5.26 8.81
C LYS A 140 -20.32 -4.51 7.51
N THR A 141 -21.42 -3.78 7.26
CA THR A 141 -21.60 -2.97 6.06
C THR A 141 -21.51 -1.50 6.44
N TYR A 142 -20.69 -0.75 5.73
CA TYR A 142 -20.48 0.67 5.93
C TYR A 142 -20.78 1.43 4.66
N THR A 143 -21.55 2.52 4.78
CA THR A 143 -21.72 3.48 3.69
C THR A 143 -20.57 4.46 3.69
N LEU A 144 -19.93 4.62 2.56
CA LEU A 144 -18.84 5.58 2.38
C LEU A 144 -19.43 6.99 2.22
N PRO A 145 -18.86 8.01 2.87
CA PRO A 145 -19.29 9.37 2.64
C PRO A 145 -18.85 9.85 1.25
N ASN A 146 -19.67 10.66 0.59
CA ASN A 146 -19.42 11.26 -0.73
C ASN A 146 -18.18 12.19 -0.79
N LYS A 147 -17.44 12.30 0.31
CA LYS A 147 -16.23 13.12 0.41
C LYS A 147 -14.95 12.40 0.00
N LEU A 148 -15.02 11.08 -0.23
CA LEU A 148 -13.86 10.33 -0.70
C LEU A 148 -13.73 10.49 -2.21
N ASN A 149 -12.61 11.08 -2.63
CA ASN A 149 -12.27 11.14 -4.05
C ASN A 149 -11.89 9.74 -4.57
N PRO A 150 -12.12 9.44 -5.85
CA PRO A 150 -11.60 8.22 -6.46
C PRO A 150 -10.10 8.07 -6.21
N GLY A 151 -9.69 6.87 -5.77
CA GLY A 151 -8.28 6.66 -5.46
C GLY A 151 -8.01 5.42 -4.62
N ILE A 152 -6.78 5.31 -4.16
CA ILE A 152 -6.31 4.22 -3.29
C ILE A 152 -6.27 4.71 -1.85
N TYR A 153 -6.86 3.92 -0.96
CA TYR A 153 -6.91 4.15 0.47
C TYR A 153 -6.51 2.89 1.24
N PHE A 154 -6.27 3.05 2.52
CA PHE A 154 -6.05 1.93 3.43
C PHE A 154 -7.19 1.84 4.45
N LEU A 155 -7.71 0.64 4.63
CA LEU A 155 -8.64 0.32 5.70
C LEU A 155 -7.84 -0.16 6.91
N LYS A 156 -7.83 0.62 7.98
CA LYS A 156 -7.16 0.33 9.24
C LYS A 156 -8.18 -0.21 10.23
N ILE A 157 -8.01 -1.46 10.63
CA ILE A 157 -8.90 -2.17 11.54
C ILE A 157 -8.12 -2.51 12.81
N ILE A 158 -8.60 -2.06 13.95
CA ILE A 158 -7.98 -2.28 15.26
C ILE A 158 -8.99 -2.99 16.15
N ALA A 159 -8.58 -4.11 16.73
CA ALA A 159 -9.39 -4.86 17.70
C ALA A 159 -8.48 -5.45 18.78
N GLY A 160 -8.38 -4.76 19.89
CA GLY A 160 -7.68 -5.22 21.09
C GLY A 160 -6.18 -5.45 20.95
N GLY A 161 -5.51 -4.78 20.00
CA GLY A 161 -4.07 -4.95 19.79
C GLY A 161 -3.53 -4.33 18.51
N GLU A 162 -2.79 -5.11 17.72
CA GLU A 162 -2.17 -4.67 16.51
C GLU A 162 -3.17 -4.28 15.42
N PRO A 163 -2.95 -3.19 14.68
CA PRO A 163 -3.77 -2.81 13.57
C PRO A 163 -3.58 -3.74 12.38
N VAL A 164 -4.69 -4.16 11.76
CA VAL A 164 -4.68 -4.83 10.46
C VAL A 164 -4.97 -3.80 9.39
N ILE A 165 -4.06 -3.66 8.43
CA ILE A 165 -4.18 -2.69 7.33
C ILE A 165 -4.44 -3.44 6.03
N LYS A 166 -5.47 -3.01 5.29
CA LYS A 166 -5.86 -3.55 3.99
C LYS A 166 -6.02 -2.44 2.98
N ARG A 167 -5.49 -2.63 1.78
CA ARG A 167 -5.67 -1.68 0.68
C ARG A 167 -7.06 -1.83 0.06
N ILE A 168 -7.73 -0.69 -0.17
CA ILE A 168 -8.99 -0.60 -0.90
C ILE A 168 -8.86 0.43 -2.02
N SER A 169 -9.65 0.28 -3.07
CA SER A 169 -9.78 1.25 -4.16
C SER A 169 -11.19 1.83 -4.12
N VAL A 170 -11.32 3.14 -4.25
CA VAL A 170 -12.59 3.89 -4.29
C VAL A 170 -12.78 4.43 -5.71
N LEU A 171 -14.00 4.30 -6.27
CA LEU A 171 -14.37 4.82 -7.60
C LEU A 171 -15.22 6.08 -7.50
#